data_24a4228c016e6998cf98a2e9d1df419b
#
_entry.id   24a4228c016e6998cf98a2e9d1df419b
#
_cell.length_a   1.000
_cell.length_b   1.000
_cell.length_c   1.000
_cell.angle_alpha   90.00
_cell.angle_beta   90.00
_cell.angle_gamma   90.00
#
_symmetry.space_group_name_H-M   'P 1'
#
loop_
_entity.id
_entity.type
_entity.pdbx_description
1 polymer ?
#
loop_
_entity_poly.entity_id
_entity_poly.type
_entity_poly.pdbx_seq_one_letter_code
_entity_poly.pdbx_strand_id
1 'polypeptide(L)'
;MRRRLGNGRWDKVLIKNMVNLSVADDYESAKDEWIATGKCWWTTSGEEMPSWVQIHPNKCLCGHDIIYHFEILNTENGVRECVGSDHINSYLVIRALKEEGLADEQITDEKIEEWINIRIQSMKSNAWWNSYGDEFTKMFDAVKDYDLRVNVRIKGKYYDSKLRMNRDKTYIRKASSGEFGTPTYKMSSIVWRWNHPDNPKNQSTTRGFPNQRLHQDLMMFYFNLEKAKEIVKKEDDFEKKRIETLKKYDEQRKNKTNAEI
;
A
#
# COMPACT_ATOMS: atom_id res chain seq x y z
N MET A 1 -4.06 25.15 -9.62
CA MET A 1 -4.90 26.38 -9.74
C MET A 1 -6.15 26.14 -8.89
N ARG A 2 -6.27 26.84 -7.76
CA ARG A 2 -7.41 26.68 -6.84
C ARG A 2 -8.71 26.93 -7.59
N ARG A 3 -9.58 25.93 -7.62
CA ARG A 3 -10.90 26.09 -8.23
C ARG A 3 -11.72 27.05 -7.39
N ARG A 4 -12.02 28.22 -7.95
CA ARG A 4 -12.97 29.15 -7.32
C ARG A 4 -14.40 28.63 -7.53
N LEU A 5 -15.12 28.39 -6.43
CA LEU A 5 -16.55 28.12 -6.50
C LEU A 5 -17.29 29.33 -7.09
N GLY A 6 -18.33 29.05 -7.86
CA GLY A 6 -19.25 30.09 -8.33
C GLY A 6 -19.44 30.21 -9.83
N ASN A 7 -18.61 29.56 -10.65
CA ASN A 7 -18.68 29.67 -12.11
C ASN A 7 -19.46 28.52 -12.78
N GLY A 8 -19.60 27.38 -12.12
CA GLY A 8 -20.30 26.21 -12.65
C GLY A 8 -21.76 26.13 -12.19
N ARG A 9 -22.60 25.43 -12.96
CA ARG A 9 -23.99 25.12 -12.61
C ARG A 9 -24.09 24.48 -11.21
N TRP A 10 -23.26 23.50 -10.97
CA TRP A 10 -23.26 22.75 -9.70
C TRP A 10 -22.70 23.55 -8.53
N ASP A 11 -21.75 24.48 -8.79
CA ASP A 11 -21.22 25.36 -7.76
C ASP A 11 -22.33 26.31 -7.22
N LYS A 12 -23.19 26.82 -8.11
CA LYS A 12 -24.32 27.66 -7.71
C LYS A 12 -25.32 26.91 -6.83
N VAL A 13 -25.58 25.64 -7.16
CA VAL A 13 -26.47 24.79 -6.36
C VAL A 13 -25.82 24.45 -5.01
N LEU A 14 -24.51 24.16 -4.99
CA LEU A 14 -23.78 23.92 -3.73
C LEU A 14 -23.88 25.16 -2.83
N ILE A 15 -23.53 26.34 -3.33
CA ILE A 15 -23.59 27.61 -2.59
C ILE A 15 -24.98 27.81 -2.00
N LYS A 16 -26.02 27.67 -2.83
CA LYS A 16 -27.40 27.82 -2.38
C LYS A 16 -27.74 26.86 -1.23
N ASN A 17 -27.38 25.59 -1.37
CA ASN A 17 -27.68 24.59 -0.38
C ASN A 17 -26.86 24.78 0.90
N MET A 18 -25.59 25.22 0.79
CA MET A 18 -24.79 25.59 1.95
C MET A 18 -25.41 26.74 2.74
N VAL A 19 -25.81 27.82 2.08
CA VAL A 19 -26.48 28.94 2.76
C VAL A 19 -27.76 28.47 3.43
N ASN A 20 -28.60 27.69 2.75
CA ASN A 20 -29.86 27.18 3.32
C ASN A 20 -29.64 26.30 4.58
N LEU A 21 -28.48 25.72 4.75
CA LEU A 21 -28.14 24.86 5.88
C LEU A 21 -27.21 25.55 6.90
N SER A 22 -26.92 26.83 6.68
CA SER A 22 -26.09 27.65 7.56
C SER A 22 -26.94 28.49 8.50
N VAL A 23 -26.31 29.06 9.50
CA VAL A 23 -26.91 30.09 10.37
C VAL A 23 -26.92 31.43 9.63
N ALA A 24 -25.88 31.70 8.85
CA ALA A 24 -25.78 32.94 8.05
C ALA A 24 -26.65 32.91 6.80
N ASP A 25 -27.18 34.06 6.43
CA ASP A 25 -28.08 34.25 5.29
C ASP A 25 -27.37 34.54 3.96
N ASP A 26 -26.07 34.76 3.98
CA ASP A 26 -25.23 35.00 2.80
C ASP A 26 -24.07 34.04 2.68
N TYR A 27 -23.55 33.85 1.47
CA TYR A 27 -22.51 32.87 1.21
C TYR A 27 -21.15 33.23 1.82
N GLU A 28 -20.80 34.51 1.85
CA GLU A 28 -19.49 34.93 2.37
C GLU A 28 -19.35 34.65 3.86
N SER A 29 -20.44 34.76 4.61
CA SER A 29 -20.53 34.41 6.03
C SER A 29 -20.73 32.88 6.20
N ALA A 30 -21.66 32.29 5.44
CA ALA A 30 -21.99 30.89 5.53
C ALA A 30 -20.79 29.94 5.25
N LYS A 31 -19.91 30.28 4.29
CA LYS A 31 -18.76 29.48 3.97
C LYS A 31 -17.81 29.25 5.16
N ASP A 32 -17.74 30.24 6.06
CA ASP A 32 -16.86 30.18 7.24
C ASP A 32 -17.44 29.31 8.37
N GLU A 33 -18.70 28.89 8.26
CA GLU A 33 -19.29 27.93 9.18
C GLU A 33 -18.91 26.48 8.85
N TRP A 34 -18.46 26.19 7.62
CA TRP A 34 -18.22 24.82 7.16
C TRP A 34 -16.76 24.44 7.15
N ILE A 35 -16.48 23.20 7.54
CA ILE A 35 -15.16 22.60 7.54
C ILE A 35 -15.19 21.16 6.98
N ALA A 36 -14.12 20.76 6.31
CA ALA A 36 -13.91 19.35 5.97
C ALA A 36 -13.42 18.58 7.19
N THR A 37 -14.11 17.50 7.59
CA THR A 37 -13.79 16.72 8.79
C THR A 37 -12.67 15.71 8.58
N GLY A 38 -12.24 15.49 7.34
CA GLY A 38 -11.28 14.46 6.98
C GLY A 38 -11.86 13.07 6.78
N LYS A 39 -13.15 12.85 7.08
CA LYS A 39 -13.82 11.58 6.79
C LYS A 39 -14.22 11.50 5.32
N CYS A 40 -14.06 10.31 4.76
CA CYS A 40 -14.40 10.03 3.38
C CYS A 40 -14.98 8.61 3.26
N TRP A 41 -16.05 8.44 2.51
CA TRP A 41 -16.67 7.15 2.21
C TRP A 41 -16.65 6.88 0.71
N TRP A 42 -16.66 5.62 0.36
CA TRP A 42 -16.66 5.15 -1.02
C TRP A 42 -17.88 4.25 -1.26
N THR A 43 -18.77 4.66 -2.15
CA THR A 43 -20.05 3.99 -2.43
C THR A 43 -19.91 2.50 -2.75
N THR A 44 -18.79 2.11 -3.38
CA THR A 44 -18.55 0.73 -3.84
C THR A 44 -17.74 -0.10 -2.86
N SER A 45 -17.41 0.43 -1.68
CA SER A 45 -16.52 -0.25 -0.72
C SER A 45 -17.20 -1.35 0.09
N GLY A 46 -18.53 -1.41 0.11
CA GLY A 46 -19.28 -2.27 1.02
C GLY A 46 -19.23 -1.83 2.49
N GLU A 47 -18.56 -0.72 2.81
CA GLU A 47 -18.61 -0.13 4.14
C GLU A 47 -19.98 0.46 4.42
N GLU A 48 -20.47 0.25 5.65
CA GLU A 48 -21.69 0.91 6.10
C GLU A 48 -21.45 2.41 6.18
N MET A 49 -22.10 3.16 5.29
CA MET A 49 -22.17 4.60 5.41
C MET A 49 -23.05 4.96 6.61
N PRO A 50 -22.72 6.04 7.33
CA PRO A 50 -23.60 6.57 8.36
C PRO A 50 -25.02 6.78 7.83
N SER A 51 -26.03 6.56 8.66
CA SER A 51 -27.44 6.66 8.27
C SER A 51 -27.80 8.00 7.63
N TRP A 52 -27.17 9.08 8.07
CA TRP A 52 -27.38 10.43 7.50
C TRP A 52 -26.81 10.57 6.07
N VAL A 53 -25.79 9.78 5.69
CA VAL A 53 -25.27 9.71 4.31
C VAL A 53 -26.18 8.83 3.44
N GLN A 54 -26.80 7.80 4.03
CA GLN A 54 -27.66 6.85 3.31
C GLN A 54 -28.97 7.49 2.79
N ILE A 55 -29.39 8.61 3.36
CA ILE A 55 -30.60 9.33 2.93
C ILE A 55 -30.46 9.79 1.47
N HIS A 56 -29.27 10.18 1.06
CA HIS A 56 -28.98 10.59 -0.32
C HIS A 56 -27.72 9.85 -0.84
N PRO A 57 -27.76 8.51 -0.95
CA PRO A 57 -26.60 7.75 -1.39
C PRO A 57 -26.18 8.25 -2.78
N ASN A 58 -24.90 8.43 -2.98
CA ASN A 58 -24.29 8.88 -4.25
C ASN A 58 -24.52 10.34 -4.63
N LYS A 59 -24.99 11.21 -3.75
CA LYS A 59 -25.21 12.62 -4.05
C LYS A 59 -24.28 13.53 -3.27
N CYS A 60 -23.67 14.46 -4.00
CA CYS A 60 -23.07 15.65 -3.41
C CYS A 60 -24.17 16.59 -2.91
N LEU A 61 -23.89 17.45 -1.96
CA LEU A 61 -24.79 18.52 -1.53
C LEU A 61 -25.31 19.39 -2.69
N CYS A 62 -24.59 19.45 -3.80
CA CYS A 62 -25.06 20.10 -5.03
C CYS A 62 -26.04 19.26 -5.86
N GLY A 63 -26.33 18.01 -5.48
CA GLY A 63 -27.19 17.09 -6.20
C GLY A 63 -26.50 16.29 -7.32
N HIS A 64 -25.21 16.52 -7.61
CA HIS A 64 -24.46 15.73 -8.59
C HIS A 64 -24.08 14.35 -8.02
N ASP A 65 -24.06 13.32 -8.88
CA ASP A 65 -23.64 11.97 -8.49
C ASP A 65 -22.14 11.92 -8.17
N ILE A 66 -21.79 11.31 -7.06
CA ILE A 66 -20.41 11.18 -6.59
C ILE A 66 -20.09 9.74 -6.16
N ILE A 67 -18.82 9.39 -6.26
CA ILE A 67 -18.28 8.10 -5.83
C ILE A 67 -17.65 8.24 -4.43
N TYR A 68 -16.92 9.33 -4.21
CA TYR A 68 -16.26 9.64 -2.94
C TYR A 68 -17.05 10.73 -2.23
N HIS A 69 -17.45 10.40 -0.99
CA HIS A 69 -18.27 11.27 -0.14
C HIS A 69 -17.38 11.86 0.94
N PHE A 70 -16.98 13.10 0.81
CA PHE A 70 -16.23 13.81 1.84
C PHE A 70 -17.20 14.49 2.79
N GLU A 71 -17.07 14.19 4.09
CA GLU A 71 -17.88 14.84 5.11
C GLU A 71 -17.48 16.30 5.29
N ILE A 72 -18.46 17.16 5.31
CA ILE A 72 -18.36 18.54 5.75
C ILE A 72 -19.28 18.74 6.96
N LEU A 73 -18.85 19.58 7.89
CA LEU A 73 -19.54 19.90 9.12
C LEU A 73 -19.73 21.40 9.21
N ASN A 74 -20.95 21.83 9.45
CA ASN A 74 -21.23 23.21 9.88
C ASN A 74 -20.95 23.30 11.39
N THR A 75 -20.00 24.14 11.77
CA THR A 75 -19.50 24.26 13.15
C THR A 75 -20.46 25.02 14.05
N GLU A 76 -21.37 25.83 13.48
CA GLU A 76 -22.30 26.66 14.24
C GLU A 76 -23.58 25.90 14.65
N ASN A 77 -24.09 25.03 13.76
CA ASN A 77 -25.34 24.31 14.02
C ASN A 77 -25.21 22.79 14.03
N GLY A 78 -23.99 22.23 13.75
CA GLY A 78 -23.72 20.82 13.80
C GLY A 78 -24.26 20.01 12.62
N VAL A 79 -24.79 20.65 11.58
CA VAL A 79 -25.28 19.98 10.36
C VAL A 79 -24.12 19.32 9.64
N ARG A 80 -24.34 18.08 9.19
CA ARG A 80 -23.36 17.28 8.44
C ARG A 80 -23.90 16.98 7.06
N GLU A 81 -23.03 17.13 6.06
CA GLU A 81 -23.34 16.88 4.67
C GLU A 81 -22.14 16.26 3.92
N CYS A 82 -22.38 15.79 2.70
CA CYS A 82 -21.33 15.23 1.84
C CYS A 82 -21.12 16.05 0.58
N VAL A 83 -19.85 16.19 0.20
CA VAL A 83 -19.44 16.78 -1.09
C VAL A 83 -18.49 15.84 -1.82
N GLY A 84 -18.46 15.94 -3.16
CA GLY A 84 -17.52 15.20 -4.00
C GLY A 84 -16.12 15.81 -3.99
N SER A 85 -15.16 15.09 -4.58
CA SER A 85 -13.75 15.51 -4.67
C SER A 85 -13.56 16.88 -5.34
N ASP A 86 -14.40 17.23 -6.30
CA ASP A 86 -14.33 18.54 -6.97
C ASP A 86 -14.73 19.69 -6.06
N HIS A 87 -15.74 19.48 -5.21
CA HIS A 87 -16.24 20.50 -4.30
C HIS A 87 -15.46 20.59 -2.99
N ILE A 88 -14.92 19.46 -2.51
CA ILE A 88 -14.05 19.47 -1.33
C ILE A 88 -12.72 20.20 -1.61
N ASN A 89 -12.22 20.14 -2.85
CA ASN A 89 -11.03 20.85 -3.31
C ASN A 89 -11.27 22.38 -3.43
N SER A 90 -11.67 22.98 -2.35
CA SER A 90 -11.98 24.38 -2.23
C SER A 90 -11.53 24.91 -0.87
N TYR A 91 -12.08 26.00 -0.42
CA TYR A 91 -11.80 26.60 0.89
C TYR A 91 -12.04 25.64 2.09
N LEU A 92 -12.86 24.58 1.93
CA LEU A 92 -13.15 23.62 2.99
C LEU A 92 -11.90 22.87 3.47
N VAL A 93 -11.06 22.43 2.52
CA VAL A 93 -9.76 21.81 2.85
C VAL A 93 -8.78 22.85 3.41
N ILE A 94 -8.81 24.08 2.88
CA ILE A 94 -7.95 25.16 3.40
C ILE A 94 -8.23 25.39 4.88
N ARG A 95 -9.50 25.45 5.28
CA ARG A 95 -9.87 25.60 6.68
C ARG A 95 -9.41 24.43 7.52
N ALA A 96 -9.60 23.19 7.05
CA ALA A 96 -9.13 22.00 7.75
C ALA A 96 -7.60 22.01 7.95
N LEU A 97 -6.83 22.39 6.93
CA LEU A 97 -5.37 22.51 7.03
C LEU A 97 -4.92 23.59 8.02
N LYS A 98 -5.65 24.71 8.13
CA LYS A 98 -5.40 25.75 9.14
C LYS A 98 -5.65 25.23 10.55
N GLU A 99 -6.71 24.47 10.75
CA GLU A 99 -7.00 23.85 12.05
C GLU A 99 -5.98 22.74 12.42
N GLU A 100 -5.39 22.08 11.41
CA GLU A 100 -4.23 21.18 11.56
C GLU A 100 -2.92 21.94 11.87
N GLY A 101 -2.93 23.28 11.90
CA GLY A 101 -1.81 24.14 12.31
C GLY A 101 -0.94 24.67 11.17
N LEU A 102 -1.37 24.56 9.90
CA LEU A 102 -0.61 25.11 8.77
C LEU A 102 -0.84 26.62 8.64
N ALA A 103 0.22 27.36 8.43
CA ALA A 103 0.13 28.79 8.08
C ALA A 103 -0.34 28.98 6.64
N ASP A 104 -0.94 30.12 6.33
CA ASP A 104 -1.53 30.41 5.00
C ASP A 104 -0.52 30.26 3.85
N GLU A 105 0.73 30.62 4.07
CA GLU A 105 1.81 30.53 3.10
C GLU A 105 2.21 29.08 2.79
N GLN A 106 1.92 28.16 3.70
CA GLN A 106 2.22 26.71 3.57
C GLN A 106 1.09 25.95 2.86
N ILE A 107 -0.10 26.56 2.72
CA ILE A 107 -1.27 25.95 2.09
C ILE A 107 -1.20 26.17 0.58
N THR A 108 -0.54 25.24 -0.13
CA THR A 108 -0.42 25.25 -1.59
C THR A 108 -1.46 24.34 -2.24
N ASP A 109 -1.61 24.44 -3.56
CA ASP A 109 -2.50 23.54 -4.33
C ASP A 109 -2.05 22.08 -4.16
N GLU A 110 -0.74 21.81 -4.10
CA GLU A 110 -0.18 20.48 -3.88
C GLU A 110 -0.54 19.94 -2.49
N LYS A 111 -0.54 20.78 -1.45
CA LYS A 111 -0.96 20.38 -0.11
C LYS A 111 -2.43 20.03 -0.01
N ILE A 112 -3.28 20.77 -0.73
CA ILE A 112 -4.71 20.47 -0.82
C ILE A 112 -4.93 19.13 -1.53
N GLU A 113 -4.27 18.90 -2.66
CA GLU A 113 -4.34 17.62 -3.38
C GLU A 113 -3.78 16.45 -2.55
N GLU A 114 -2.67 16.65 -1.85
CA GLU A 114 -2.09 15.68 -0.93
C GLU A 114 -3.10 15.31 0.16
N TRP A 115 -3.74 16.30 0.79
CA TRP A 115 -4.74 16.10 1.84
C TRP A 115 -5.91 15.22 1.34
N ILE A 116 -6.45 15.53 0.16
CA ILE A 116 -7.55 14.77 -0.48
C ILE A 116 -7.09 13.34 -0.79
N ASN A 117 -5.92 13.19 -1.41
CA ASN A 117 -5.39 11.88 -1.81
C ASN A 117 -5.12 10.98 -0.62
N ILE A 118 -4.61 11.50 0.49
CA ILE A 118 -4.39 10.74 1.72
C ILE A 118 -5.72 10.16 2.23
N ARG A 119 -6.81 10.95 2.27
CA ARG A 119 -8.12 10.49 2.73
C ARG A 119 -8.72 9.42 1.81
N ILE A 120 -8.62 9.60 0.50
CA ILE A 120 -9.04 8.58 -0.49
C ILE A 120 -8.23 7.30 -0.32
N GLN A 121 -6.92 7.39 -0.14
CA GLN A 121 -6.07 6.21 0.04
C GLN A 121 -6.34 5.50 1.37
N SER A 122 -6.51 6.25 2.45
CA SER A 122 -6.87 5.70 3.75
C SER A 122 -8.19 4.95 3.70
N MET A 123 -9.23 5.56 3.10
CA MET A 123 -10.53 4.92 2.90
C MET A 123 -10.41 3.63 2.07
N LYS A 124 -9.68 3.66 0.95
CA LYS A 124 -9.46 2.45 0.12
C LYS A 124 -8.69 1.37 0.86
N SER A 125 -7.71 1.76 1.68
CA SER A 125 -6.95 0.84 2.52
C SER A 125 -7.87 0.18 3.56
N ASN A 126 -8.71 0.95 4.22
CA ASN A 126 -9.67 0.43 5.20
C ASN A 126 -10.68 -0.53 4.56
N ALA A 127 -11.24 -0.16 3.41
CA ALA A 127 -12.14 -1.02 2.65
C ALA A 127 -11.47 -2.35 2.25
N TRP A 128 -10.21 -2.30 1.83
CA TRP A 128 -9.44 -3.49 1.52
C TRP A 128 -9.22 -4.37 2.77
N TRP A 129 -8.84 -3.76 3.90
CA TRP A 129 -8.65 -4.49 5.16
C TRP A 129 -9.94 -5.13 5.66
N ASN A 130 -11.04 -4.43 5.58
CA ASN A 130 -12.35 -4.97 5.97
C ASN A 130 -12.76 -6.16 5.10
N SER A 131 -12.38 -6.16 3.82
CA SER A 131 -12.74 -7.22 2.87
C SER A 131 -11.77 -8.40 2.87
N TYR A 132 -10.48 -8.16 3.05
CA TYR A 132 -9.42 -9.17 2.81
C TYR A 132 -8.41 -9.31 3.96
N GLY A 133 -8.51 -8.50 5.01
CA GLY A 133 -7.51 -8.43 6.07
C GLY A 133 -7.30 -9.76 6.79
N ASP A 134 -8.39 -10.46 7.12
CA ASP A 134 -8.31 -11.76 7.81
C ASP A 134 -7.67 -12.82 6.92
N GLU A 135 -8.05 -12.88 5.64
CA GLU A 135 -7.46 -13.81 4.67
C GLU A 135 -5.98 -13.49 4.44
N PHE A 136 -5.65 -12.21 4.28
CA PHE A 136 -4.27 -11.76 4.13
C PHE A 136 -3.43 -12.15 5.34
N THR A 137 -3.90 -11.88 6.55
CA THR A 137 -3.21 -12.21 7.80
C THR A 137 -2.96 -13.71 7.91
N LYS A 138 -3.98 -14.52 7.62
CA LYS A 138 -3.84 -15.99 7.60
C LYS A 138 -2.80 -16.48 6.61
N MET A 139 -2.82 -15.95 5.38
CA MET A 139 -1.84 -16.30 4.36
C MET A 139 -0.42 -15.85 4.76
N PHE A 140 -0.30 -14.63 5.28
CA PHE A 140 0.97 -14.09 5.74
C PHE A 140 1.58 -14.94 6.85
N ASP A 141 0.82 -15.29 7.88
CA ASP A 141 1.28 -16.10 8.99
C ASP A 141 1.71 -17.51 8.55
N ALA A 142 1.03 -18.07 7.55
CA ALA A 142 1.39 -19.39 7.02
C ALA A 142 2.72 -19.39 6.25
N VAL A 143 3.14 -18.27 5.66
CA VAL A 143 4.30 -18.25 4.73
C VAL A 143 5.47 -17.38 5.19
N LYS A 144 5.31 -16.55 6.23
CA LYS A 144 6.31 -15.53 6.63
C LYS A 144 7.69 -16.08 6.94
N ASP A 145 7.78 -17.35 7.35
CA ASP A 145 9.03 -18.01 7.74
C ASP A 145 9.69 -18.75 6.55
N TYR A 146 9.09 -18.71 5.35
CA TYR A 146 9.60 -19.41 4.17
C TYR A 146 10.12 -18.45 3.11
N ASP A 147 11.29 -18.77 2.53
CA ASP A 147 11.77 -18.14 1.30
C ASP A 147 11.50 -19.07 0.11
N LEU A 148 10.43 -18.79 -0.62
CA LEU A 148 9.96 -19.63 -1.72
C LEU A 148 10.67 -19.35 -3.05
N ARG A 149 11.69 -18.51 -3.07
CA ARG A 149 12.47 -18.27 -4.29
C ARG A 149 13.26 -19.52 -4.64
N VAL A 150 13.12 -19.95 -5.88
CA VAL A 150 13.87 -21.09 -6.40
C VAL A 150 15.37 -20.77 -6.54
N ASN A 151 16.20 -21.79 -6.35
CA ASN A 151 17.60 -21.70 -6.68
C ASN A 151 17.81 -21.82 -8.19
N VAL A 152 18.55 -20.88 -8.76
CA VAL A 152 18.89 -20.89 -10.18
C VAL A 152 20.40 -21.08 -10.37
N ARG A 153 20.76 -21.84 -11.40
CA ARG A 153 22.15 -22.01 -11.82
C ARG A 153 22.45 -20.96 -12.89
N ILE A 154 23.44 -20.13 -12.61
CA ILE A 154 23.94 -19.16 -13.56
C ILE A 154 25.34 -19.52 -14.01
N LYS A 155 25.62 -19.36 -15.29
CA LYS A 155 26.97 -19.47 -15.83
C LYS A 155 27.68 -18.12 -15.68
N GLY A 156 28.87 -18.14 -15.20
CA GLY A 156 29.71 -16.96 -15.07
C GLY A 156 31.16 -17.31 -15.34
N LYS A 157 32.00 -16.33 -15.30
CA LYS A 157 33.46 -16.51 -15.45
C LYS A 157 34.17 -16.04 -14.21
N TYR A 158 35.25 -16.72 -13.84
CA TYR A 158 36.19 -16.25 -12.84
C TYR A 158 37.60 -16.23 -13.42
N TYR A 159 38.41 -15.30 -12.98
CA TYR A 159 39.79 -15.24 -13.39
C TYR A 159 40.62 -16.23 -12.57
N ASP A 160 41.23 -17.21 -13.25
CA ASP A 160 42.17 -18.14 -12.64
C ASP A 160 43.58 -17.55 -12.71
N SER A 161 44.10 -17.07 -11.59
CA SER A 161 45.41 -16.43 -11.51
C SER A 161 46.59 -17.36 -11.82
N LYS A 162 46.42 -18.65 -11.60
CA LYS A 162 47.48 -19.65 -11.92
C LYS A 162 47.57 -19.89 -13.40
N LEU A 163 46.45 -19.97 -14.09
CA LEU A 163 46.37 -20.17 -15.53
C LEU A 163 46.34 -18.86 -16.33
N ARG A 164 46.25 -17.72 -15.64
CA ARG A 164 46.15 -16.37 -16.24
C ARG A 164 45.04 -16.27 -17.29
N MET A 165 43.91 -16.93 -17.05
CA MET A 165 42.78 -16.96 -17.96
C MET A 165 41.42 -16.98 -17.23
N ASN A 166 40.38 -16.55 -17.94
CA ASN A 166 39.02 -16.67 -17.45
C ASN A 166 38.52 -18.11 -17.65
N ARG A 167 37.99 -18.71 -16.59
CA ARG A 167 37.36 -20.03 -16.62
C ARG A 167 35.89 -19.94 -16.31
N ASP A 168 35.11 -20.81 -16.92
CA ASP A 168 33.68 -20.92 -16.65
C ASP A 168 33.43 -21.48 -15.25
N LYS A 169 32.47 -20.87 -14.56
CA LYS A 169 32.00 -21.32 -13.25
C LYS A 169 30.50 -21.27 -13.20
N THR A 170 29.93 -22.29 -12.61
CA THR A 170 28.49 -22.31 -12.32
C THR A 170 28.27 -21.86 -10.88
N TYR A 171 27.42 -20.88 -10.71
CA TYR A 171 27.01 -20.37 -9.41
C TYR A 171 25.54 -20.77 -9.14
N ILE A 172 25.23 -20.97 -7.90
CA ILE A 172 23.84 -21.14 -7.45
C ILE A 172 23.47 -19.88 -6.66
N ARG A 173 22.38 -19.26 -7.01
CA ARG A 173 21.79 -18.13 -6.28
C ARG A 173 20.28 -18.24 -6.23
N LYS A 174 19.66 -17.56 -5.31
CA LYS A 174 18.21 -17.38 -5.33
C LYS A 174 17.80 -16.56 -6.56
N ALA A 175 16.72 -16.95 -7.21
CA ALA A 175 16.15 -16.21 -8.33
C ALA A 175 15.80 -14.76 -7.93
N SER A 176 15.94 -13.84 -8.86
CA SER A 176 15.51 -12.47 -8.67
C SER A 176 13.99 -12.39 -8.74
N SER A 177 13.43 -11.29 -8.22
CA SER A 177 12.00 -11.01 -8.32
C SER A 177 11.52 -11.04 -9.78
N GLY A 178 10.44 -11.80 -10.03
CA GLY A 178 9.89 -12.01 -11.38
C GLY A 178 10.63 -12.99 -12.27
N GLU A 179 11.83 -13.45 -11.90
CA GLU A 179 12.60 -14.45 -12.64
C GLU A 179 12.01 -15.84 -12.41
N PHE A 180 11.76 -16.61 -13.46
CA PHE A 180 11.17 -17.95 -13.38
C PHE A 180 9.84 -18.03 -12.60
N GLY A 181 9.02 -16.98 -12.67
CA GLY A 181 7.74 -16.93 -11.96
C GLY A 181 7.86 -16.73 -10.45
N THR A 182 9.04 -16.31 -9.96
CA THR A 182 9.18 -15.96 -8.55
C THR A 182 8.37 -14.71 -8.20
N PRO A 183 7.88 -14.59 -6.94
CA PRO A 183 7.17 -13.40 -6.48
C PRO A 183 7.97 -12.12 -6.66
N THR A 184 7.27 -11.02 -6.87
CA THR A 184 7.88 -9.69 -7.02
C THR A 184 8.63 -9.25 -5.77
N TYR A 185 8.13 -9.62 -4.59
CA TYR A 185 8.76 -9.31 -3.31
C TYR A 185 9.36 -10.56 -2.69
N LYS A 186 10.55 -10.39 -2.12
CA LYS A 186 11.12 -11.40 -1.23
C LYS A 186 10.28 -11.49 0.03
N MET A 187 10.15 -12.66 0.63
CA MET A 187 9.41 -12.83 1.87
C MET A 187 9.91 -11.88 2.98
N SER A 188 11.24 -11.73 3.10
CA SER A 188 11.83 -10.75 4.03
C SER A 188 11.34 -9.30 3.81
N SER A 189 11.12 -8.90 2.56
CA SER A 189 10.58 -7.58 2.24
C SER A 189 9.10 -7.47 2.58
N ILE A 190 8.32 -8.54 2.44
CA ILE A 190 6.91 -8.60 2.85
C ILE A 190 6.83 -8.49 4.37
N VAL A 191 7.62 -9.29 5.11
CA VAL A 191 7.69 -9.26 6.58
C VAL A 191 8.11 -7.86 7.06
N TRP A 192 9.12 -7.27 6.42
CA TRP A 192 9.57 -5.94 6.78
C TRP A 192 8.46 -4.90 6.60
N ARG A 193 7.74 -4.91 5.48
CA ARG A 193 6.61 -4.00 5.23
C ARG A 193 5.48 -4.19 6.22
N TRP A 194 5.19 -5.44 6.56
CA TRP A 194 4.18 -5.77 7.57
C TRP A 194 4.50 -5.18 8.93
N ASN A 195 5.78 -5.26 9.34
CA ASN A 195 6.23 -4.77 10.64
C ASN A 195 6.49 -3.25 10.69
N HIS A 196 6.45 -2.57 9.54
CA HIS A 196 6.69 -1.13 9.44
C HIS A 196 5.61 -0.43 8.58
N PRO A 197 4.32 -0.53 9.00
CA PRO A 197 3.22 0.03 8.21
C PRO A 197 3.31 1.56 8.08
N ASP A 198 3.85 2.24 9.09
CA ASP A 198 3.95 3.71 9.13
C ASP A 198 5.17 4.25 8.37
N ASN A 199 6.00 3.39 7.78
CA ASN A 199 7.15 3.85 7.04
C ASN A 199 6.71 4.60 5.76
N PRO A 200 7.18 5.84 5.53
CA PRO A 200 6.80 6.63 4.36
C PRO A 200 7.02 5.92 3.02
N LYS A 201 8.05 5.07 2.93
CA LYS A 201 8.29 4.25 1.73
C LYS A 201 7.22 3.20 1.48
N ASN A 202 6.52 2.77 2.52
CA ASN A 202 5.40 1.82 2.40
C ASN A 202 4.09 2.54 2.11
N GLN A 203 3.96 3.79 2.58
CA GLN A 203 2.79 4.65 2.37
C GLN A 203 2.83 5.40 1.04
N SER A 204 4.03 5.67 0.50
CA SER A 204 4.24 6.50 -0.69
C SER A 204 3.70 5.93 -1.99
N THR A 205 3.26 4.70 -1.97
CA THR A 205 2.57 4.17 -3.13
C THR A 205 1.12 4.63 -3.05
N THR A 206 0.62 5.25 -4.08
CA THR A 206 -0.77 5.65 -4.32
C THR A 206 -1.80 4.52 -4.10
N ARG A 207 -1.45 3.46 -3.40
CA ARG A 207 -2.18 2.20 -3.30
C ARG A 207 -2.40 1.69 -1.89
N GLY A 208 -2.01 2.47 -0.88
CA GLY A 208 -2.12 2.02 0.52
C GLY A 208 -1.31 0.75 0.83
N PHE A 209 -1.16 0.44 2.09
CA PHE A 209 -0.60 -0.84 2.54
C PHE A 209 -1.70 -1.67 3.22
N PRO A 210 -1.82 -3.00 2.90
CA PRO A 210 -1.14 -3.70 1.82
C PRO A 210 -1.71 -3.33 0.45
N ASN A 211 -0.85 -3.21 -0.56
CA ASN A 211 -1.32 -2.95 -1.91
C ASN A 211 -1.73 -4.25 -2.62
N GLN A 212 -2.50 -4.11 -3.71
CA GLN A 212 -2.99 -5.24 -4.49
C GLN A 212 -1.87 -6.20 -4.94
N ARG A 213 -0.69 -5.66 -5.29
CA ARG A 213 0.44 -6.49 -5.72
C ARG A 213 1.02 -7.31 -4.59
N LEU A 214 1.14 -6.72 -3.39
CA LEU A 214 1.60 -7.43 -2.21
C LEU A 214 0.65 -8.58 -1.86
N HIS A 215 -0.65 -8.34 -1.95
CA HIS A 215 -1.67 -9.38 -1.77
C HIS A 215 -1.54 -10.50 -2.80
N GLN A 216 -1.37 -10.16 -4.08
CA GLN A 216 -1.17 -11.15 -5.15
C GLN A 216 0.11 -11.98 -4.95
N ASP A 217 1.22 -11.33 -4.58
CA ASP A 217 2.47 -12.03 -4.28
C ASP A 217 2.30 -12.97 -3.08
N LEU A 218 1.61 -12.53 -2.04
CA LEU A 218 1.32 -13.34 -0.87
C LEU A 218 0.43 -14.54 -1.20
N MET A 219 -0.62 -14.34 -2.02
CA MET A 219 -1.46 -15.43 -2.52
C MET A 219 -0.63 -16.46 -3.29
N MET A 220 0.28 -16.01 -4.15
CA MET A 220 1.16 -16.90 -4.91
C MET A 220 2.08 -17.71 -3.98
N PHE A 221 2.64 -17.09 -2.95
CA PHE A 221 3.40 -17.81 -1.92
C PHE A 221 2.53 -18.82 -1.20
N TYR A 222 1.36 -18.44 -0.75
CA TYR A 222 0.47 -19.29 0.02
C TYR A 222 0.02 -20.54 -0.76
N PHE A 223 -0.46 -20.35 -2.00
CA PHE A 223 -0.92 -21.46 -2.84
C PHE A 223 0.22 -22.39 -3.30
N ASN A 224 1.46 -21.93 -3.32
CA ASN A 224 2.63 -22.75 -3.64
C ASN A 224 3.36 -23.25 -2.39
N LEU A 225 2.84 -23.04 -1.19
CA LEU A 225 3.53 -23.32 0.07
C LEU A 225 3.97 -24.78 0.18
N GLU A 226 3.10 -25.75 -0.14
CA GLU A 226 3.45 -27.17 -0.05
C GLU A 226 4.54 -27.55 -1.06
N LYS A 227 4.45 -27.06 -2.28
CA LYS A 227 5.50 -27.22 -3.29
C LYS A 227 6.82 -26.59 -2.86
N ALA A 228 6.75 -25.45 -2.21
CA ALA A 228 7.92 -24.76 -1.70
C ALA A 228 8.55 -25.51 -0.53
N LYS A 229 7.76 -26.05 0.39
CA LYS A 229 8.25 -26.92 1.48
C LYS A 229 8.99 -28.13 0.92
N GLU A 230 8.46 -28.75 -0.14
CA GLU A 230 9.15 -29.87 -0.81
C GLU A 230 10.47 -29.45 -1.45
N ILE A 231 10.52 -28.28 -2.09
CA ILE A 231 11.74 -27.74 -2.70
C ILE A 231 12.77 -27.45 -1.63
N VAL A 232 12.41 -26.77 -0.55
CA VAL A 232 13.29 -26.47 0.58
C VAL A 232 13.84 -27.76 1.16
N LYS A 233 12.97 -28.73 1.42
CA LYS A 233 13.40 -30.06 1.93
C LYS A 233 14.41 -30.75 1.00
N LYS A 234 14.17 -30.73 -0.31
CA LYS A 234 15.09 -31.29 -1.29
C LYS A 234 16.43 -30.55 -1.33
N GLU A 235 16.43 -29.25 -1.19
CA GLU A 235 17.64 -28.44 -1.13
C GLU A 235 18.43 -28.68 0.14
N ASP A 236 17.76 -28.77 1.29
CA ASP A 236 18.39 -29.10 2.57
C ASP A 236 19.00 -30.51 2.56
N ASP A 237 18.31 -31.52 2.01
CA ASP A 237 18.81 -32.87 1.87
C ASP A 237 20.01 -32.94 0.91
N PHE A 238 19.99 -32.14 -0.16
CA PHE A 238 21.13 -32.05 -1.08
C PHE A 238 22.33 -31.39 -0.40
N GLU A 239 22.13 -30.30 0.34
CA GLU A 239 23.23 -29.63 1.05
C GLU A 239 23.82 -30.51 2.17
N LYS A 240 22.99 -31.23 2.90
CA LYS A 240 23.47 -32.25 3.89
C LYS A 240 24.36 -33.29 3.23
N LYS A 241 23.91 -33.88 2.10
CA LYS A 241 24.70 -34.85 1.34
C LYS A 241 26.00 -34.26 0.83
N ARG A 242 25.99 -33.01 0.39
CA ARG A 242 27.17 -32.29 -0.07
C ARG A 242 28.19 -32.13 1.07
N ILE A 243 27.74 -31.68 2.25
CA ILE A 243 28.58 -31.51 3.44
C ILE A 243 29.18 -32.85 3.87
N GLU A 244 28.39 -33.92 3.90
CA GLU A 244 28.87 -35.25 4.22
C GLU A 244 29.94 -35.75 3.23
N THR A 245 29.72 -35.49 1.94
CA THR A 245 30.67 -35.85 0.90
C THR A 245 32.00 -35.09 1.06
N LEU A 246 31.93 -33.79 1.35
CA LEU A 246 33.13 -32.98 1.61
C LEU A 246 33.90 -33.47 2.83
N LYS A 247 33.22 -33.82 3.92
CA LYS A 247 33.85 -34.39 5.11
C LYS A 247 34.58 -35.69 4.80
N LYS A 248 33.97 -36.60 4.03
CA LYS A 248 34.60 -37.84 3.60
C LYS A 248 35.86 -37.59 2.75
N TYR A 249 35.83 -36.59 1.85
CA TYR A 249 37.02 -36.22 1.06
C TYR A 249 38.13 -35.65 1.95
N ASP A 250 37.81 -34.82 2.91
CA ASP A 250 38.80 -34.26 3.84
C ASP A 250 39.41 -35.32 4.73
N GLU A 251 38.64 -36.29 5.21
CA GLU A 251 39.13 -37.45 5.98
C GLU A 251 40.05 -38.34 5.13
N GLN A 252 39.67 -38.66 3.89
CA GLN A 252 40.52 -39.42 2.98
C GLN A 252 41.84 -38.72 2.67
N ARG A 253 41.81 -37.37 2.55
CA ARG A 253 42.99 -36.57 2.30
C ARG A 253 43.94 -36.58 3.51
N LYS A 254 43.40 -36.44 4.74
CA LYS A 254 44.18 -36.56 5.98
C LYS A 254 44.83 -37.92 6.12
N ASN A 255 44.08 -39.00 5.83
CA ASN A 255 44.58 -40.34 5.92
C ASN A 255 45.69 -40.67 4.89
N LYS A 256 45.62 -40.08 3.68
CA LYS A 256 46.70 -40.21 2.69
C LYS A 256 47.96 -39.45 3.13
N THR A 257 47.82 -38.26 3.68
CA THR A 257 48.97 -37.45 4.15
C THR A 257 49.66 -38.14 5.34
N ASN A 258 48.92 -38.83 6.22
CA ASN A 258 49.45 -39.55 7.36
C ASN A 258 50.08 -40.93 6.97
N ALA A 259 49.79 -41.44 5.78
CA ALA A 259 50.37 -42.71 5.28
C ALA A 259 51.66 -42.49 4.45
N GLU A 260 51.98 -41.25 4.13
CA GLU A 260 53.18 -40.84 3.39
C GLU A 260 54.29 -40.26 4.30
N ILE A 261 54.04 -40.24 5.62
CA ILE A 261 55.02 -39.95 6.68
C ILE A 261 55.45 -41.25 7.37
#